data_601090e91b9089d0631a299f9e284f7e
#
_entry.id   601090e91b9089d0631a299f9e284f7e
#
_cell.length_a   1.000
_cell.length_b   1.000
_cell.length_c   1.000
_cell.angle_alpha   90.00
_cell.angle_beta   90.00
_cell.angle_gamma   90.00
#
_symmetry.space_group_name_H-M   'P 1'
#
loop_
_entity.id
_entity.type
_entity.pdbx_description
1 polymer ?
#
loop_
_entity_poly.entity_id
_entity_poly.type
_entity_poly.pdbx_seq_one_letter_code
_entity_poly.pdbx_strand_id
1 'polypeptide(L)'
;MFRIRRIYDEVLPVNRAAIEQVKTIMRSRFPTVPQDEIDQLGRHLHDPFLQRFRTTLSVAQDARQRVLGFAFLLHEPTIRFCYLDWIATQVGKASGGVGGALYDRVRHEAFAFGAQALFFECLPDDPALCPREDLLADNRARLRFYERYGARPIVGTAYETPYKPGQTCMPYLIFDGLDRTARPGRDFFRDVVRAILERKYAGYVPAEYVERVVGSITGDPVQLREFRYLKPTNVSAAISGHPCEKIALVFNDRHAIHHVHERGYVESPVRVRSILTEIAQGPLFEILPAATFPEKALASVHDVDFINFLRRTCADIQQDDPIYPYVFPVRNKARPPKDRSLLAGYFCIDTFTPITRHAYAAARGAANCTLTAAQEILKGRRMAYALVRPPGHHAERRAFGGFCYFNNCALAAQSLRGHGRVAILDIDYHHGNGQQDIFYDRPDVL
;
A
#
# COMPACT_ATOMS: atom_id res chain seq x y z
N MET A 1 -8.59 -4.08 16.36
CA MET A 1 -8.33 -4.07 14.90
C MET A 1 -9.24 -3.02 14.28
N PHE A 2 -8.76 -2.24 13.30
CA PHE A 2 -9.54 -1.25 12.55
C PHE A 2 -9.19 -1.35 11.06
N ARG A 3 -10.08 -0.82 10.22
CA ARG A 3 -9.85 -0.65 8.78
C ARG A 3 -9.96 0.83 8.43
N ILE A 4 -9.21 1.27 7.43
CA ILE A 4 -9.36 2.61 6.86
C ILE A 4 -10.11 2.49 5.55
N ARG A 5 -11.20 3.26 5.41
CA ARG A 5 -11.94 3.37 4.15
C ARG A 5 -12.10 4.84 3.73
N ARG A 6 -12.20 5.06 2.45
CA ARG A 6 -12.49 6.35 1.86
C ARG A 6 -14.00 6.56 1.75
N ILE A 7 -14.46 7.75 2.05
CA ILE A 7 -15.83 8.21 1.86
C ILE A 7 -15.83 9.20 0.71
N TYR A 8 -16.65 8.94 -0.29
CA TYR A 8 -16.77 9.76 -1.50
C TYR A 8 -17.97 10.71 -1.46
N ASP A 9 -19.01 10.31 -0.74
CA ASP A 9 -20.29 11.01 -0.68
C ASP A 9 -21.07 10.64 0.58
N GLU A 10 -22.20 11.31 0.80
CA GLU A 10 -23.15 11.01 1.87
C GLU A 10 -24.43 10.28 1.40
N VAL A 11 -24.44 9.78 0.17
CA VAL A 11 -25.63 9.12 -0.41
C VAL A 11 -25.96 7.83 0.33
N LEU A 12 -24.95 6.99 0.54
CA LEU A 12 -25.12 5.74 1.26
C LEU A 12 -25.35 5.94 2.76
N PRO A 13 -26.32 5.27 3.40
CA PRO A 13 -26.56 5.40 4.84
C PRO A 13 -25.33 5.17 5.71
N VAL A 14 -24.48 4.20 5.33
CA VAL A 14 -23.22 3.89 6.04
C VAL A 14 -22.20 5.04 5.95
N ASN A 15 -22.18 5.79 4.85
CA ASN A 15 -21.33 6.97 4.70
C ASN A 15 -21.86 8.13 5.53
N ARG A 16 -23.18 8.38 5.47
CA ARG A 16 -23.83 9.42 6.27
C ARG A 16 -23.61 9.20 7.76
N ALA A 17 -23.81 7.98 8.24
CA ALA A 17 -23.55 7.63 9.64
C ALA A 17 -22.08 7.84 10.05
N ALA A 18 -21.13 7.57 9.15
CA ALA A 18 -19.72 7.82 9.42
C ALA A 18 -19.39 9.32 9.43
N ILE A 19 -19.95 10.12 8.51
CA ILE A 19 -19.78 11.59 8.46
C ILE A 19 -20.28 12.23 9.76
N GLU A 20 -21.44 11.81 10.28
CA GLU A 20 -21.95 12.33 11.56
C GLU A 20 -21.04 12.00 12.74
N GLN A 21 -20.44 10.81 12.75
CA GLN A 21 -19.42 10.47 13.75
C GLN A 21 -18.15 11.31 13.60
N VAL A 22 -17.71 11.61 12.36
CA VAL A 22 -16.60 12.51 12.08
C VAL A 22 -16.91 13.91 12.62
N LYS A 23 -18.09 14.48 12.34
CA LYS A 23 -18.52 15.77 12.87
C LYS A 23 -18.48 15.79 14.41
N THR A 24 -18.86 14.70 15.08
CA THR A 24 -18.78 14.57 16.55
C THR A 24 -17.33 14.63 17.01
N ILE A 25 -16.40 13.95 16.32
CA ILE A 25 -14.97 14.02 16.66
C ILE A 25 -14.44 15.44 16.42
N MET A 26 -14.84 16.10 15.32
CA MET A 26 -14.44 17.49 15.03
C MET A 26 -14.86 18.45 16.14
N ARG A 27 -16.11 18.41 16.57
CA ARG A 27 -16.61 19.25 17.67
C ARG A 27 -15.81 19.10 18.95
N SER A 28 -15.36 17.87 19.25
CA SER A 28 -14.61 17.60 20.48
C SER A 28 -13.11 17.93 20.37
N ARG A 29 -12.54 17.84 19.16
CA ARG A 29 -11.09 18.06 18.96
C ARG A 29 -10.74 19.46 18.51
N PHE A 30 -11.69 20.15 17.89
CA PHE A 30 -11.52 21.48 17.29
C PHE A 30 -12.63 22.43 17.76
N PRO A 31 -12.70 22.74 19.06
CA PRO A 31 -13.81 23.54 19.63
C PRO A 31 -13.90 24.98 19.12
N THR A 32 -12.83 25.47 18.46
CA THR A 32 -12.77 26.81 17.87
C THR A 32 -13.27 26.88 16.44
N VAL A 33 -13.54 25.73 15.81
CA VAL A 33 -14.05 25.68 14.43
C VAL A 33 -15.54 26.05 14.44
N PRO A 34 -15.98 26.95 13.57
CA PRO A 34 -17.39 27.31 13.44
C PRO A 34 -18.27 26.09 13.15
N GLN A 35 -19.46 26.06 13.76
CA GLN A 35 -20.36 24.92 13.64
C GLN A 35 -20.85 24.70 12.21
N ASP A 36 -21.08 25.78 11.48
CA ASP A 36 -21.49 25.79 10.09
C ASP A 36 -20.43 25.16 9.16
N GLU A 37 -19.15 25.36 9.44
CA GLU A 37 -18.04 24.71 8.71
C GLU A 37 -18.06 23.19 8.92
N ILE A 38 -18.27 22.75 10.17
CA ILE A 38 -18.39 21.31 10.49
C ILE A 38 -19.62 20.71 9.81
N ASP A 39 -20.75 21.43 9.80
CA ASP A 39 -22.01 20.95 9.22
C ASP A 39 -21.93 20.82 7.69
N GLN A 40 -21.10 21.62 7.04
CA GLN A 40 -20.88 21.60 5.59
C GLN A 40 -19.92 20.49 5.13
N LEU A 41 -19.33 19.69 6.03
CA LEU A 41 -18.36 18.65 5.69
C LEU A 41 -18.82 17.73 4.54
N GLY A 42 -20.09 17.32 4.53
CA GLY A 42 -20.68 16.50 3.46
C GLY A 42 -20.67 17.22 2.11
N ARG A 43 -20.98 18.52 2.09
CA ARG A 43 -20.98 19.33 0.85
C ARG A 43 -19.58 19.43 0.25
N HIS A 44 -18.54 19.56 1.06
CA HIS A 44 -17.14 19.60 0.58
C HIS A 44 -16.72 18.34 -0.17
N LEU A 45 -17.38 17.19 0.07
CA LEU A 45 -17.10 15.96 -0.66
C LEU A 45 -17.75 15.92 -2.06
N HIS A 46 -18.86 16.66 -2.26
CA HIS A 46 -19.60 16.66 -3.53
C HIS A 46 -19.25 17.80 -4.45
N ASP A 47 -18.92 18.96 -3.88
CA ASP A 47 -18.75 20.17 -4.64
C ASP A 47 -17.30 20.65 -4.65
N PRO A 48 -16.51 20.23 -5.66
CA PRO A 48 -15.12 20.67 -5.80
C PRO A 48 -15.00 22.17 -6.11
N PHE A 49 -16.10 22.86 -6.46
CA PHE A 49 -16.09 24.29 -6.77
C PHE A 49 -16.15 25.18 -5.53
N LEU A 50 -16.63 24.66 -4.39
CA LEU A 50 -16.71 25.43 -3.14
C LEU A 50 -15.36 25.98 -2.69
N GLN A 51 -14.30 25.15 -2.75
CA GLN A 51 -12.95 25.55 -2.36
C GLN A 51 -11.92 25.41 -3.49
N ARG A 52 -12.33 25.02 -4.67
CA ARG A 52 -11.46 24.73 -5.82
C ARG A 52 -10.39 23.66 -5.53
N PHE A 53 -10.72 22.71 -4.66
CA PHE A 53 -9.93 21.51 -4.35
C PHE A 53 -10.79 20.27 -4.57
N ARG A 54 -10.14 19.15 -4.94
CA ARG A 54 -10.77 17.83 -4.85
C ARG A 54 -10.60 17.32 -3.43
N THR A 55 -11.68 16.94 -2.78
CA THR A 55 -11.66 16.55 -1.37
C THR A 55 -11.71 15.03 -1.21
N THR A 56 -11.08 14.54 -0.17
CA THR A 56 -11.08 13.11 0.20
C THR A 56 -11.22 12.99 1.71
N LEU A 57 -12.20 12.20 2.16
CA LEU A 57 -12.37 11.85 3.56
C LEU A 57 -12.01 10.37 3.77
N SER A 58 -10.97 10.12 4.57
CA SER A 58 -10.59 8.79 5.05
C SER A 58 -11.01 8.61 6.49
N VAL A 59 -11.69 7.49 6.82
CA VAL A 59 -12.10 7.15 8.18
C VAL A 59 -11.52 5.83 8.63
N ALA A 60 -10.97 5.79 9.84
CA ALA A 60 -10.58 4.56 10.50
C ALA A 60 -11.76 4.04 11.33
N GLN A 61 -12.26 2.83 11.05
CA GLN A 61 -13.43 2.24 11.69
C GLN A 61 -13.10 0.88 12.30
N ASP A 62 -13.68 0.60 13.48
CA ASP A 62 -13.64 -0.74 14.08
C ASP A 62 -14.65 -1.70 13.41
N ALA A 63 -14.67 -2.97 13.86
CA ALA A 63 -15.58 -3.98 13.36
C ALA A 63 -17.08 -3.65 13.58
N ARG A 64 -17.39 -2.73 14.52
CA ARG A 64 -18.75 -2.24 14.80
C ARG A 64 -19.07 -0.96 14.06
N GLN A 65 -18.28 -0.59 13.05
CA GLN A 65 -18.42 0.64 12.24
C GLN A 65 -18.30 1.95 13.05
N ARG A 66 -17.72 1.92 14.25
CA ARG A 66 -17.44 3.14 15.02
C ARG A 66 -16.21 3.80 14.44
N VAL A 67 -16.28 5.10 14.18
CA VAL A 67 -15.18 5.90 13.68
C VAL A 67 -14.21 6.20 14.83
N LEU A 68 -12.99 5.69 14.73
CA LEU A 68 -11.91 5.89 15.71
C LEU A 68 -11.07 7.11 15.38
N GLY A 69 -11.12 7.58 14.15
CA GLY A 69 -10.40 8.75 13.66
C GLY A 69 -10.67 8.97 12.18
N PHE A 70 -10.26 10.14 11.70
CA PHE A 70 -10.44 10.53 10.31
C PHE A 70 -9.30 11.43 9.83
N ALA A 71 -9.17 11.55 8.51
CA ALA A 71 -8.33 12.52 7.82
C ALA A 71 -9.10 13.13 6.64
N PHE A 72 -9.02 14.45 6.48
CA PHE A 72 -9.63 15.20 5.39
C PHE A 72 -8.54 15.85 4.56
N LEU A 73 -8.44 15.42 3.29
CA LEU A 73 -7.36 15.77 2.37
C LEU A 73 -7.92 16.57 1.21
N LEU A 74 -7.29 17.70 0.92
CA LEU A 74 -7.55 18.55 -0.24
C LEU A 74 -6.49 18.29 -1.29
N HIS A 75 -6.87 18.11 -2.54
CA HIS A 75 -5.97 17.90 -3.67
C HIS A 75 -6.13 18.97 -4.72
N GLU A 76 -5.06 19.62 -5.11
CA GLU A 76 -4.96 20.58 -6.21
C GLU A 76 -4.20 19.94 -7.39
N PRO A 77 -4.90 19.52 -8.46
CA PRO A 77 -4.29 18.74 -9.53
C PRO A 77 -3.41 19.56 -10.49
N THR A 78 -3.64 20.87 -10.62
CA THR A 78 -2.92 21.73 -11.57
C THR A 78 -1.52 22.08 -11.04
N ILE A 79 -1.46 22.53 -9.77
CA ILE A 79 -0.19 22.81 -9.07
C ILE A 79 0.46 21.50 -8.60
N ARG A 80 -0.32 20.41 -8.47
CA ARG A 80 0.11 19.07 -8.06
C ARG A 80 0.58 19.02 -6.61
N PHE A 81 -0.25 19.51 -5.70
CA PHE A 81 -0.02 19.33 -4.27
C PHE A 81 -1.26 18.82 -3.56
N CYS A 82 -1.06 18.28 -2.36
CA CYS A 82 -2.12 17.97 -1.41
C CYS A 82 -1.99 18.81 -0.15
N TYR A 83 -3.12 19.10 0.46
CA TYR A 83 -3.19 19.80 1.75
C TYR A 83 -4.01 18.95 2.73
N LEU A 84 -3.41 18.56 3.85
CA LEU A 84 -4.10 17.86 4.93
C LEU A 84 -4.80 18.90 5.80
N ASP A 85 -6.10 19.00 5.64
CA ASP A 85 -6.91 19.99 6.34
C ASP A 85 -7.20 19.57 7.77
N TRP A 86 -7.69 18.34 7.94
CA TRP A 86 -8.05 17.80 9.24
C TRP A 86 -7.53 16.38 9.42
N ILE A 87 -6.95 16.10 10.58
CA ILE A 87 -6.67 14.74 11.04
C ILE A 87 -6.88 14.68 12.55
N ALA A 88 -7.73 13.75 12.98
CA ALA A 88 -8.00 13.57 14.41
C ALA A 88 -8.42 12.13 14.73
N THR A 89 -8.20 11.76 16.00
CA THR A 89 -8.68 10.51 16.61
C THR A 89 -9.64 10.82 17.74
N GLN A 90 -10.52 9.87 18.10
CA GLN A 90 -11.40 10.00 19.26
C GLN A 90 -10.63 10.33 20.54
N VAL A 91 -11.26 11.09 21.43
CA VAL A 91 -10.73 11.40 22.78
C VAL A 91 -10.81 10.15 23.68
N GLY A 92 -9.83 9.94 24.54
CA GLY A 92 -9.92 9.00 25.68
C GLY A 92 -9.57 7.53 25.39
N LYS A 93 -9.22 7.17 24.17
CA LYS A 93 -8.60 5.87 23.88
C LYS A 93 -7.17 6.06 23.43
N ALA A 94 -6.23 5.36 24.08
CA ALA A 94 -4.88 5.22 23.53
C ALA A 94 -5.05 4.81 22.07
N SER A 95 -4.57 5.64 21.13
CA SER A 95 -4.97 5.59 19.71
C SER A 95 -4.48 4.35 18.94
N GLY A 96 -3.90 3.35 19.63
CA GLY A 96 -3.51 2.06 19.04
C GLY A 96 -2.91 2.14 17.61
N GLY A 97 -2.17 3.24 17.31
CA GLY A 97 -1.61 3.48 15.98
C GLY A 97 -2.55 4.11 14.94
N VAL A 98 -3.81 4.41 15.29
CA VAL A 98 -4.81 4.96 14.34
C VAL A 98 -4.33 6.26 13.67
N GLY A 99 -3.75 7.18 14.44
CA GLY A 99 -3.24 8.45 13.90
C GLY A 99 -2.10 8.25 12.90
N GLY A 100 -1.17 7.33 13.20
CA GLY A 100 -0.08 6.96 12.27
C GLY A 100 -0.63 6.34 10.98
N ALA A 101 -1.51 5.36 11.11
CA ALA A 101 -2.12 4.70 9.96
C ALA A 101 -2.95 5.65 9.07
N LEU A 102 -3.65 6.63 9.66
CA LEU A 102 -4.34 7.68 8.90
C LEU A 102 -3.37 8.59 8.17
N TYR A 103 -2.26 8.97 8.80
CA TYR A 103 -1.26 9.83 8.16
C TYR A 103 -0.52 9.07 7.05
N ASP A 104 -0.16 7.80 7.25
CA ASP A 104 0.37 6.93 6.20
C ASP A 104 -0.59 6.83 5.01
N ARG A 105 -1.88 6.68 5.28
CA ARG A 105 -2.93 6.66 4.24
C ARG A 105 -2.99 7.98 3.46
N VAL A 106 -2.93 9.12 4.14
CA VAL A 106 -2.90 10.45 3.54
C VAL A 106 -1.69 10.61 2.61
N ARG A 107 -0.50 10.23 3.07
CA ARG A 107 0.73 10.27 2.26
C ARG A 107 0.62 9.39 1.01
N HIS A 108 0.08 8.18 1.18
CA HIS A 108 -0.15 7.24 0.08
C HIS A 108 -1.14 7.82 -0.96
N GLU A 109 -2.25 8.41 -0.52
CA GLU A 109 -3.23 9.05 -1.41
C GLU A 109 -2.62 10.26 -2.13
N ALA A 110 -1.89 11.12 -1.42
CA ALA A 110 -1.18 12.25 -2.03
C ALA A 110 -0.19 11.79 -3.12
N PHE A 111 0.56 10.73 -2.84
CA PHE A 111 1.46 10.13 -3.84
C PHE A 111 0.69 9.57 -5.05
N ALA A 112 -0.40 8.83 -4.81
CA ALA A 112 -1.25 8.25 -5.87
C ALA A 112 -1.94 9.32 -6.74
N PHE A 113 -2.23 10.50 -6.19
CA PHE A 113 -2.73 11.65 -6.96
C PHE A 113 -1.64 12.36 -7.76
N GLY A 114 -0.39 11.92 -7.68
CA GLY A 114 0.73 12.55 -8.37
C GLY A 114 1.17 13.89 -7.75
N ALA A 115 0.80 14.15 -6.49
CA ALA A 115 1.24 15.34 -5.79
C ALA A 115 2.77 15.37 -5.63
N GLN A 116 3.38 16.54 -5.78
CA GLN A 116 4.80 16.73 -5.54
C GLN A 116 5.13 16.79 -4.04
N ALA A 117 4.17 17.25 -3.23
CA ALA A 117 4.30 17.37 -1.79
C ALA A 117 2.93 17.39 -1.11
N LEU A 118 2.95 17.14 0.20
CA LEU A 118 1.84 17.31 1.13
C LEU A 118 2.13 18.48 2.05
N PHE A 119 1.15 19.37 2.21
CA PHE A 119 1.22 20.52 3.11
C PHE A 119 0.13 20.43 4.18
N PHE A 120 0.38 21.03 5.31
CA PHE A 120 -0.60 21.18 6.41
C PHE A 120 -0.10 22.17 7.44
N GLU A 121 -0.95 22.52 8.38
CA GLU A 121 -0.64 23.48 9.43
C GLU A 121 -0.47 22.81 10.79
N CYS A 122 0.49 23.30 11.56
CA CYS A 122 0.68 22.95 12.98
C CYS A 122 0.92 24.19 13.81
N LEU A 123 0.30 24.27 14.98
CA LEU A 123 0.58 25.35 15.93
C LEU A 123 2.04 25.29 16.38
N PRO A 124 2.65 26.47 16.62
CA PRO A 124 4.05 26.54 17.02
C PRO A 124 4.34 25.88 18.36
N ASP A 125 5.52 25.26 18.44
CA ASP A 125 6.12 24.68 19.65
C ASP A 125 7.06 25.66 20.36
N ASP A 126 7.15 26.90 19.87
CA ASP A 126 7.96 27.98 20.41
C ASP A 126 7.09 28.91 21.28
N PRO A 127 7.44 29.08 22.59
CA PRO A 127 6.70 29.98 23.46
C PRO A 127 6.64 31.44 22.96
N ALA A 128 7.65 31.89 22.21
CA ALA A 128 7.66 33.23 21.65
C ALA A 128 6.60 33.43 20.55
N LEU A 129 6.25 32.38 19.81
CA LEU A 129 5.23 32.41 18.74
C LEU A 129 3.85 31.97 19.24
N CYS A 130 3.81 31.14 20.28
CA CYS A 130 2.58 30.70 20.90
C CYS A 130 2.67 30.80 22.43
N PRO A 131 2.23 31.92 23.02
CA PRO A 131 2.34 32.17 24.46
C PRO A 131 1.37 31.33 25.32
N ARG A 132 0.58 30.46 24.71
CA ARG A 132 -0.35 29.53 25.35
C ARG A 132 0.38 28.29 25.84
N GLU A 133 0.84 28.29 27.11
CA GLU A 133 1.60 27.19 27.72
C GLU A 133 0.83 25.86 27.71
N ASP A 134 -0.50 25.90 27.84
CA ASP A 134 -1.40 24.75 27.78
C ASP A 134 -1.34 23.98 26.48
N LEU A 135 -1.01 24.63 25.36
CA LEU A 135 -0.91 24.04 24.03
C LEU A 135 0.49 23.52 23.68
N LEU A 136 1.53 24.02 24.33
CA LEU A 136 2.92 23.76 23.92
C LEU A 136 3.30 22.27 23.98
N ALA A 137 2.81 21.54 24.98
CA ALA A 137 3.10 20.11 25.11
C ALA A 137 2.52 19.31 23.92
N ASP A 138 1.28 19.59 23.57
CA ASP A 138 0.59 18.94 22.43
C ASP A 138 1.21 19.36 21.09
N ASN A 139 1.56 20.64 20.93
CA ASN A 139 2.23 21.13 19.71
C ASN A 139 3.58 20.45 19.51
N ARG A 140 4.39 20.31 20.57
CA ARG A 140 5.66 19.57 20.53
C ARG A 140 5.46 18.10 20.17
N ALA A 141 4.47 17.44 20.76
CA ALA A 141 4.17 16.04 20.47
C ALA A 141 3.75 15.85 19.00
N ARG A 142 2.92 16.77 18.48
CA ARG A 142 2.45 16.77 17.09
C ARG A 142 3.59 17.00 16.10
N LEU A 143 4.42 18.01 16.30
CA LEU A 143 5.57 18.29 15.44
C LEU A 143 6.59 17.16 15.48
N ARG A 144 6.86 16.57 16.67
CA ARG A 144 7.70 15.37 16.80
C ARG A 144 7.13 14.18 16.04
N PHE A 145 5.80 14.02 16.02
CA PHE A 145 5.14 12.97 15.25
C PHE A 145 5.42 13.13 13.75
N TYR A 146 5.25 14.33 13.20
CA TYR A 146 5.44 14.57 11.77
C TYR A 146 6.91 14.57 11.35
N GLU A 147 7.82 15.00 12.22
CA GLU A 147 9.26 14.90 11.93
C GLU A 147 9.72 13.47 11.66
N ARG A 148 9.07 12.44 12.22
CA ARG A 148 9.38 11.04 11.92
C ARG A 148 9.14 10.64 10.47
N TYR A 149 8.32 11.40 9.77
CA TYR A 149 8.04 11.25 8.34
C TYR A 149 8.87 12.23 7.47
N GLY A 150 9.78 12.95 8.08
CA GLY A 150 10.58 13.98 7.39
C GLY A 150 9.85 15.30 7.17
N ALA A 151 8.60 15.43 7.62
CA ALA A 151 7.82 16.65 7.47
C ALA A 151 8.28 17.72 8.46
N ARG A 152 8.47 18.95 7.97
CA ARG A 152 9.08 20.05 8.74
C ARG A 152 8.44 21.40 8.42
N PRO A 153 8.43 22.36 9.38
CA PRO A 153 8.04 23.73 9.11
C PRO A 153 8.89 24.36 8.00
N ILE A 154 8.25 25.11 7.12
CA ILE A 154 8.89 26.07 6.24
C ILE A 154 9.27 27.29 7.12
N VAL A 155 10.47 27.81 6.99
CA VAL A 155 10.98 28.95 7.78
C VAL A 155 11.46 30.09 6.88
N GLY A 156 11.60 31.27 7.49
CA GLY A 156 12.03 32.47 6.76
C GLY A 156 10.94 33.05 5.86
N THR A 157 9.67 32.83 6.23
CA THR A 157 8.50 33.39 5.53
C THR A 157 7.62 34.19 6.48
N ALA A 158 6.72 34.97 5.93
CA ALA A 158 5.72 35.72 6.72
C ALA A 158 4.44 34.92 7.01
N TYR A 159 4.44 33.58 6.79
CA TYR A 159 3.24 32.74 6.98
C TYR A 159 2.77 32.72 8.45
N GLU A 160 3.70 32.77 9.38
CA GLU A 160 3.46 32.75 10.84
C GLU A 160 3.10 34.15 11.41
N THR A 161 2.94 35.16 10.54
CA THR A 161 2.63 36.52 11.00
C THR A 161 1.14 36.75 11.09
N PRO A 162 0.65 37.51 12.10
CA PRO A 162 -0.76 37.87 12.22
C PRO A 162 -1.26 38.67 11.00
N TYR A 163 -2.48 38.42 10.58
CA TYR A 163 -3.21 39.24 9.58
C TYR A 163 -4.28 40.11 10.20
N LYS A 164 -4.56 39.95 11.51
CA LYS A 164 -5.43 40.84 12.31
C LYS A 164 -4.75 41.21 13.64
N PRO A 165 -4.98 42.39 14.20
CA PRO A 165 -4.49 42.76 15.52
C PRO A 165 -4.94 41.77 16.59
N GLY A 166 -4.04 41.42 17.51
CA GLY A 166 -4.32 40.53 18.65
C GLY A 166 -4.28 39.02 18.37
N GLN A 167 -4.05 38.61 17.12
CA GLN A 167 -3.85 37.19 16.83
C GLN A 167 -2.51 36.70 17.38
N THR A 168 -2.53 35.54 18.02
CA THR A 168 -1.36 34.81 18.52
C THR A 168 -1.39 33.36 18.06
N CYS A 169 -0.30 32.64 18.20
CA CYS A 169 -0.20 31.22 17.83
C CYS A 169 -0.55 30.96 16.34
N MET A 170 -0.07 31.84 15.45
CA MET A 170 -0.23 31.59 14.01
C MET A 170 0.49 30.30 13.61
N PRO A 171 -0.13 29.42 12.79
CA PRO A 171 0.42 28.12 12.52
C PRO A 171 1.69 28.17 11.65
N TYR A 172 2.57 27.21 11.85
CA TYR A 172 3.58 26.87 10.85
C TYR A 172 2.93 26.22 9.64
N LEU A 173 3.39 26.54 8.44
CA LEU A 173 3.14 25.73 7.27
C LEU A 173 4.17 24.58 7.21
N ILE A 174 3.68 23.36 7.28
CA ILE A 174 4.51 22.15 7.26
C ILE A 174 4.60 21.62 5.83
N PHE A 175 5.81 21.23 5.44
CA PHE A 175 6.11 20.57 4.18
C PHE A 175 6.50 19.11 4.42
N ASP A 176 5.79 18.17 3.79
CA ASP A 176 6.15 16.76 3.67
C ASP A 176 6.46 16.46 2.18
N GLY A 177 7.71 16.14 1.89
CA GLY A 177 8.19 15.85 0.55
C GLY A 177 7.80 14.45 0.02
N LEU A 178 6.99 13.68 0.74
CA LEU A 178 6.53 12.33 0.34
C LEU A 178 7.70 11.40 -0.04
N ASP A 179 8.78 11.44 0.76
CA ASP A 179 10.03 10.68 0.56
C ASP A 179 10.76 10.96 -0.77
N ARG A 180 10.40 12.03 -1.47
CA ARG A 180 11.11 12.46 -2.69
C ARG A 180 12.46 13.07 -2.33
N THR A 181 13.48 12.73 -3.11
CA THR A 181 14.85 13.24 -2.92
C THR A 181 15.00 14.69 -3.37
N ALA A 182 14.27 15.09 -4.40
CA ALA A 182 14.31 16.45 -4.93
C ALA A 182 13.20 17.31 -4.29
N ARG A 183 13.59 18.48 -3.76
CA ARG A 183 12.63 19.51 -3.33
C ARG A 183 12.14 20.30 -4.54
N PRO A 184 10.85 20.66 -4.57
CA PRO A 184 10.36 21.63 -5.55
C PRO A 184 11.03 22.99 -5.37
N GLY A 185 11.14 23.76 -6.46
CA GLY A 185 11.69 25.11 -6.44
C GLY A 185 10.76 26.12 -5.77
N ARG A 186 11.30 27.32 -5.50
CA ARG A 186 10.61 28.43 -4.83
C ARG A 186 9.25 28.78 -5.42
N ASP A 187 9.11 28.80 -6.75
CA ASP A 187 7.89 29.20 -7.41
C ASP A 187 6.73 28.22 -7.15
N PHE A 188 7.02 26.92 -7.06
CA PHE A 188 6.05 25.92 -6.61
C PHE A 188 5.51 26.24 -5.20
N PHE A 189 6.38 26.61 -4.24
CA PHE A 189 5.95 26.97 -2.89
C PHE A 189 5.11 28.24 -2.88
N ARG A 190 5.43 29.23 -3.71
CA ARG A 190 4.62 30.45 -3.88
C ARG A 190 3.24 30.13 -4.40
N ASP A 191 3.14 29.29 -5.43
CA ASP A 191 1.85 28.87 -6.00
C ASP A 191 1.00 28.10 -4.99
N VAL A 192 1.62 27.21 -4.23
CA VAL A 192 0.94 26.44 -3.15
C VAL A 192 0.42 27.38 -2.07
N VAL A 193 1.25 28.27 -1.54
CA VAL A 193 0.87 29.22 -0.48
C VAL A 193 -0.25 30.15 -0.98
N ARG A 194 -0.15 30.67 -2.20
CA ARG A 194 -1.21 31.47 -2.81
C ARG A 194 -2.52 30.69 -2.90
N ALA A 195 -2.47 29.45 -3.39
CA ALA A 195 -3.65 28.60 -3.51
C ALA A 195 -4.30 28.31 -2.14
N ILE A 196 -3.51 28.04 -1.11
CA ILE A 196 -4.02 27.85 0.26
C ILE A 196 -4.70 29.11 0.76
N LEU A 197 -4.04 30.25 0.70
CA LEU A 197 -4.54 31.50 1.26
C LEU A 197 -5.75 32.06 0.50
N GLU A 198 -5.75 31.99 -0.84
CA GLU A 198 -6.84 32.53 -1.67
C GLU A 198 -8.05 31.60 -1.78
N ARG A 199 -7.87 30.27 -1.62
CA ARG A 199 -8.95 29.32 -1.83
C ARG A 199 -9.49 28.75 -0.53
N LYS A 200 -8.62 28.17 0.33
CA LYS A 200 -9.05 27.62 1.62
C LYS A 200 -9.46 28.75 2.59
N TYR A 201 -8.67 29.83 2.62
CA TYR A 201 -8.90 30.96 3.51
C TYR A 201 -9.60 32.16 2.82
N ALA A 202 -10.32 31.88 1.72
CA ALA A 202 -11.09 32.88 1.00
C ALA A 202 -12.04 33.62 1.94
N GLY A 203 -11.98 34.97 1.93
CA GLY A 203 -12.80 35.84 2.80
C GLY A 203 -12.31 35.99 4.25
N TYR A 204 -11.32 35.17 4.69
CA TYR A 204 -10.72 35.29 6.03
C TYR A 204 -9.45 36.15 6.03
N VAL A 205 -8.65 36.07 4.97
CA VAL A 205 -7.36 36.75 4.83
C VAL A 205 -7.43 37.89 3.81
N PRO A 206 -6.87 39.08 4.12
CA PRO A 206 -6.78 40.17 3.16
C PRO A 206 -5.81 39.85 2.01
N ALA A 207 -6.08 40.41 0.80
CA ALA A 207 -5.21 40.23 -0.35
C ALA A 207 -3.77 40.73 -0.12
N GLU A 208 -3.61 41.83 0.60
CA GLU A 208 -2.27 42.35 0.98
C GLU A 208 -1.46 41.36 1.84
N TYR A 209 -2.14 40.60 2.71
CA TYR A 209 -1.48 39.55 3.48
C TYR A 209 -1.00 38.44 2.56
N VAL A 210 -1.82 37.99 1.60
CA VAL A 210 -1.45 36.97 0.62
C VAL A 210 -0.18 37.40 -0.13
N GLU A 211 -0.16 38.63 -0.69
CA GLU A 211 1.00 39.10 -1.43
C GLU A 211 2.25 39.24 -0.55
N ARG A 212 2.10 39.67 0.70
CA ARG A 212 3.20 39.76 1.67
C ARG A 212 3.77 38.38 1.97
N VAL A 213 2.93 37.38 2.22
CA VAL A 213 3.40 36.02 2.54
C VAL A 213 4.04 35.37 1.32
N VAL A 214 3.44 35.44 0.16
CA VAL A 214 3.99 34.89 -1.09
C VAL A 214 5.32 35.56 -1.43
N GLY A 215 5.38 36.90 -1.31
CA GLY A 215 6.60 37.69 -1.55
C GLY A 215 7.75 37.38 -0.58
N SER A 216 7.42 36.95 0.64
CA SER A 216 8.43 36.60 1.64
C SER A 216 9.19 35.30 1.33
N ILE A 217 8.65 34.45 0.45
CA ILE A 217 9.32 33.22 0.02
C ILE A 217 10.40 33.57 -1.01
N THR A 218 11.63 33.81 -0.55
CA THR A 218 12.75 34.28 -1.39
C THR A 218 13.80 33.21 -1.67
N GLY A 219 13.97 32.25 -0.76
CA GLY A 219 15.00 31.21 -0.88
C GLY A 219 14.68 30.16 -1.97
N ASP A 220 15.74 29.73 -2.69
CA ASP A 220 15.65 28.61 -3.64
C ASP A 220 16.91 27.75 -3.52
N PRO A 221 16.82 26.57 -2.90
CA PRO A 221 15.63 25.92 -2.36
C PRO A 221 15.03 26.62 -1.13
N VAL A 222 13.71 26.47 -0.95
CA VAL A 222 13.02 27.02 0.22
C VAL A 222 13.54 26.37 1.50
N GLN A 223 13.81 27.21 2.50
CA GLN A 223 14.42 26.76 3.75
C GLN A 223 13.39 26.06 4.64
N LEU A 224 13.75 24.89 5.17
CA LEU A 224 12.99 24.16 6.16
C LEU A 224 13.70 24.24 7.51
N ARG A 225 12.92 24.25 8.60
CA ARG A 225 13.46 24.18 9.95
C ARG A 225 14.31 22.91 10.11
N GLU A 226 15.44 23.03 10.81
CA GLU A 226 16.25 21.88 11.17
C GLU A 226 15.47 20.91 12.06
N PHE A 227 15.83 19.62 12.04
CA PHE A 227 15.20 18.63 12.91
C PHE A 227 15.40 18.98 14.37
N ARG A 228 14.30 19.18 15.09
CA ARG A 228 14.31 19.59 16.50
C ARG A 228 14.18 18.39 17.45
N TYR A 229 13.45 17.38 17.05
CA TYR A 229 13.06 16.24 17.87
C TYR A 229 13.76 14.95 17.49
N LEU A 230 14.21 14.84 16.27
CA LEU A 230 15.02 13.72 15.80
C LEU A 230 16.47 14.15 15.73
N LYS A 231 17.35 13.45 16.45
CA LYS A 231 18.79 13.68 16.32
C LYS A 231 19.20 13.32 14.87
N PRO A 232 20.06 14.11 14.22
CA PRO A 232 20.53 13.83 12.83
C PRO A 232 21.07 12.42 12.64
N THR A 233 21.66 11.83 13.68
CA THR A 233 22.13 10.43 13.72
C THR A 233 21.04 9.39 13.48
N ASN A 234 19.75 9.72 13.73
CA ASN A 234 18.66 8.74 13.56
C ASN A 234 17.89 8.89 12.25
N VAL A 235 17.95 10.05 11.59
CA VAL A 235 17.29 10.27 10.29
C VAL A 235 18.23 9.88 9.15
N SER A 236 19.51 10.21 9.28
CA SER A 236 20.54 9.77 8.32
C SER A 236 20.84 8.27 8.48
N ALA A 237 20.76 7.71 9.69
CA ALA A 237 20.95 6.28 9.92
C ALA A 237 19.71 5.43 9.59
N ALA A 238 18.49 6.00 9.63
CA ALA A 238 17.30 5.33 9.13
C ALA A 238 17.18 5.37 7.59
N ILE A 239 17.82 6.37 6.96
CA ILE A 239 17.83 6.53 5.49
C ILE A 239 19.23 6.25 4.89
N SER A 240 20.31 6.34 5.66
CA SER A 240 21.69 6.19 5.17
C SER A 240 22.59 5.26 5.97
N GLY A 241 22.07 4.46 6.87
CA GLY A 241 22.89 3.63 7.76
C GLY A 241 22.88 2.13 7.50
N HIS A 242 22.07 1.63 6.58
CA HIS A 242 22.38 0.44 5.79
C HIS A 242 22.31 0.86 4.32
N PRO A 243 23.28 0.49 3.46
CA PRO A 243 23.02 0.49 2.03
C PRO A 243 21.70 -0.21 1.89
N CYS A 244 20.68 0.46 1.27
CA CYS A 244 19.35 -0.11 1.12
C CYS A 244 19.56 -1.47 0.48
N GLU A 245 19.50 -2.53 1.30
CA GLU A 245 19.78 -3.87 0.83
C GLU A 245 18.72 -4.13 -0.22
N LYS A 246 19.16 -4.22 -1.47
CA LYS A 246 18.26 -4.39 -2.59
C LYS A 246 17.46 -5.67 -2.37
N ILE A 247 16.17 -5.59 -2.65
CA ILE A 247 15.29 -6.74 -2.64
C ILE A 247 15.75 -7.68 -3.76
N ALA A 248 16.06 -8.92 -3.44
CA ALA A 248 16.35 -9.93 -4.45
C ALA A 248 15.11 -10.18 -5.30
N LEU A 249 15.14 -9.85 -6.59
CA LEU A 249 14.06 -10.11 -7.53
C LEU A 249 14.41 -11.33 -8.39
N VAL A 250 13.62 -12.38 -8.26
CA VAL A 250 13.78 -13.60 -9.06
C VAL A 250 12.52 -13.80 -9.90
N PHE A 251 12.67 -13.91 -11.22
CA PHE A 251 11.54 -14.17 -12.11
C PHE A 251 11.91 -15.20 -13.18
N ASN A 252 10.87 -15.88 -13.72
CA ASN A 252 11.05 -16.83 -14.80
C ASN A 252 10.88 -16.09 -16.14
N ASP A 253 11.96 -15.88 -16.86
CA ASP A 253 11.98 -15.28 -18.20
C ASP A 253 11.20 -16.09 -19.25
N ARG A 254 11.07 -17.40 -19.02
CA ARG A 254 10.33 -18.33 -19.87
C ARG A 254 8.87 -18.55 -19.46
N HIS A 255 8.34 -17.76 -18.54
CA HIS A 255 6.95 -17.93 -18.08
C HIS A 255 5.90 -17.87 -19.19
N ALA A 256 6.20 -17.14 -20.27
CA ALA A 256 5.28 -16.94 -21.41
C ALA A 256 5.07 -18.20 -22.27
N ILE A 257 5.87 -19.27 -22.12
CA ILE A 257 5.65 -20.53 -22.83
C ILE A 257 4.31 -21.20 -22.48
N HIS A 258 3.78 -20.90 -21.28
CA HIS A 258 2.43 -21.30 -20.88
C HIS A 258 1.50 -20.12 -21.07
N HIS A 259 0.74 -20.13 -22.18
CA HIS A 259 -0.25 -19.11 -22.49
C HIS A 259 -1.49 -19.77 -23.10
N VAL A 260 -2.65 -19.48 -22.49
CA VAL A 260 -3.95 -19.90 -22.98
C VAL A 260 -4.52 -18.76 -23.81
N HIS A 261 -4.71 -18.99 -25.11
CA HIS A 261 -5.15 -17.95 -26.07
C HIS A 261 -6.68 -17.88 -26.21
N GLU A 262 -7.43 -18.56 -25.37
CA GLU A 262 -8.88 -18.57 -25.45
C GLU A 262 -9.49 -17.23 -25.04
N ARG A 263 -10.55 -16.86 -25.76
CA ARG A 263 -11.28 -15.62 -25.47
C ARG A 263 -11.91 -15.68 -24.07
N GLY A 264 -11.59 -14.69 -23.24
CA GLY A 264 -12.09 -14.58 -21.86
C GLY A 264 -11.21 -15.25 -20.81
N TYR A 265 -10.10 -15.91 -21.20
CA TYR A 265 -9.13 -16.40 -20.24
C TYR A 265 -8.32 -15.23 -19.67
N VAL A 266 -8.41 -15.01 -18.36
CA VAL A 266 -7.93 -13.77 -17.72
C VAL A 266 -6.46 -13.83 -17.28
N GLU A 267 -5.92 -15.04 -17.02
CA GLU A 267 -4.53 -15.20 -16.61
C GLU A 267 -3.60 -15.10 -17.83
N SER A 268 -2.73 -14.10 -17.87
CA SER A 268 -1.95 -13.74 -19.06
C SER A 268 -0.50 -13.39 -18.72
N PRO A 269 0.45 -13.70 -19.63
CA PRO A 269 1.86 -13.31 -19.49
C PRO A 269 2.11 -11.80 -19.34
N VAL A 270 1.19 -10.95 -19.80
CA VAL A 270 1.32 -9.48 -19.71
C VAL A 270 1.50 -8.99 -18.28
N ARG A 271 0.91 -9.70 -17.28
CA ARG A 271 1.04 -9.37 -15.87
C ARG A 271 2.50 -9.24 -15.42
N VAL A 272 3.32 -10.22 -15.75
CA VAL A 272 4.75 -10.22 -15.38
C VAL A 272 5.49 -9.06 -16.04
N ARG A 273 5.22 -8.81 -17.33
CA ARG A 273 5.85 -7.71 -18.07
C ARG A 273 5.49 -6.35 -17.46
N SER A 274 4.21 -6.12 -17.18
CA SER A 274 3.75 -4.87 -16.59
C SER A 274 4.41 -4.60 -15.24
N ILE A 275 4.47 -5.62 -14.37
CA ILE A 275 5.12 -5.50 -13.06
C ILE A 275 6.63 -5.23 -13.21
N LEU A 276 7.33 -5.97 -14.09
CA LEU A 276 8.77 -5.76 -14.32
C LEU A 276 9.08 -4.36 -14.84
N THR A 277 8.24 -3.82 -15.73
CA THR A 277 8.41 -2.45 -16.25
C THR A 277 8.37 -1.42 -15.13
N GLU A 278 7.45 -1.55 -14.18
CA GLU A 278 7.34 -0.63 -13.04
C GLU A 278 8.50 -0.81 -12.04
N ILE A 279 8.84 -2.05 -11.70
CA ILE A 279 9.90 -2.36 -10.73
C ILE A 279 11.28 -1.91 -11.25
N ALA A 280 11.54 -2.03 -12.56
CA ALA A 280 12.83 -1.68 -13.16
C ALA A 280 13.14 -0.17 -13.15
N GLN A 281 12.15 0.69 -12.90
CA GLN A 281 12.32 2.14 -12.87
C GLN A 281 13.07 2.65 -11.62
N GLY A 282 13.27 1.82 -10.61
CA GLY A 282 13.88 2.21 -9.34
C GLY A 282 15.08 1.35 -8.94
N PRO A 283 15.94 1.86 -8.04
CA PRO A 283 17.15 1.15 -7.59
C PRO A 283 16.87 0.08 -6.52
N LEU A 284 15.60 -0.15 -6.17
CA LEU A 284 15.20 -0.97 -5.01
C LEU A 284 15.46 -2.47 -5.20
N PHE A 285 15.46 -2.94 -6.44
CA PHE A 285 15.56 -4.36 -6.76
C PHE A 285 16.92 -4.74 -7.37
N GLU A 286 17.36 -5.95 -7.06
CA GLU A 286 18.48 -6.63 -7.71
C GLU A 286 17.94 -7.89 -8.38
N ILE A 287 18.05 -7.97 -9.70
CA ILE A 287 17.60 -9.13 -10.46
C ILE A 287 18.62 -10.25 -10.32
N LEU A 288 18.15 -11.42 -9.88
CA LEU A 288 18.95 -12.61 -9.73
C LEU A 288 18.44 -13.74 -10.62
N PRO A 289 19.34 -14.56 -11.19
CA PRO A 289 18.94 -15.73 -11.97
C PRO A 289 18.30 -16.78 -11.08
N ALA A 290 17.27 -17.46 -11.58
CA ALA A 290 16.65 -18.58 -10.91
C ALA A 290 17.58 -19.80 -10.92
N ALA A 291 17.85 -20.39 -9.76
CA ALA A 291 18.52 -21.67 -9.63
C ALA A 291 17.58 -22.82 -10.00
N THR A 292 18.15 -23.96 -10.37
CA THR A 292 17.39 -25.19 -10.64
C THR A 292 17.42 -26.10 -9.41
N PHE A 293 16.24 -26.51 -8.96
CA PHE A 293 16.10 -27.43 -7.82
C PHE A 293 15.69 -28.83 -8.30
N PRO A 294 16.09 -29.88 -7.58
CA PRO A 294 15.68 -31.25 -7.91
C PRO A 294 14.18 -31.45 -7.70
N GLU A 295 13.56 -32.35 -8.46
CA GLU A 295 12.12 -32.64 -8.40
C GLU A 295 11.63 -33.01 -6.99
N LYS A 296 12.52 -33.61 -6.15
CA LYS A 296 12.23 -33.89 -4.74
C LYS A 296 11.80 -32.63 -3.94
N ALA A 297 12.17 -31.45 -4.39
CA ALA A 297 11.70 -30.21 -3.75
C ALA A 297 10.19 -30.02 -3.95
N LEU A 298 9.65 -30.35 -5.12
CA LEU A 298 8.20 -30.35 -5.36
C LEU A 298 7.50 -31.41 -4.51
N ALA A 299 8.11 -32.61 -4.39
CA ALA A 299 7.61 -33.74 -3.60
C ALA A 299 7.58 -33.46 -2.08
N SER A 300 8.26 -32.41 -1.61
CA SER A 300 8.16 -31.99 -0.20
C SER A 300 6.82 -31.36 0.17
N VAL A 301 6.03 -30.95 -0.84
CA VAL A 301 4.77 -30.24 -0.71
C VAL A 301 3.64 -31.00 -1.44
N HIS A 302 3.91 -31.52 -2.62
CA HIS A 302 2.93 -32.20 -3.47
C HIS A 302 3.16 -33.71 -3.54
N ASP A 303 2.09 -34.48 -3.72
CA ASP A 303 2.16 -35.91 -3.91
C ASP A 303 2.88 -36.27 -5.22
N VAL A 304 3.72 -37.27 -5.19
CA VAL A 304 4.53 -37.74 -6.33
C VAL A 304 3.64 -38.17 -7.51
N ASP A 305 2.49 -38.79 -7.24
CA ASP A 305 1.52 -39.19 -8.26
C ASP A 305 0.99 -38.00 -9.03
N PHE A 306 0.66 -36.89 -8.34
CA PHE A 306 0.19 -35.66 -8.96
C PHE A 306 1.30 -35.00 -9.81
N ILE A 307 2.53 -34.92 -9.29
CA ILE A 307 3.68 -34.37 -10.02
C ILE A 307 3.91 -35.16 -11.31
N ASN A 308 3.92 -36.51 -11.20
CA ASN A 308 4.10 -37.40 -12.35
C ASN A 308 2.97 -37.30 -13.35
N PHE A 309 1.72 -37.20 -12.88
CA PHE A 309 0.56 -36.98 -13.75
C PHE A 309 0.75 -35.71 -14.58
N LEU A 310 1.01 -34.57 -13.96
CA LEU A 310 1.14 -33.30 -14.65
C LEU A 310 2.30 -33.34 -15.66
N ARG A 311 3.46 -33.87 -15.25
CA ARG A 311 4.65 -33.99 -16.10
C ARG A 311 4.37 -34.84 -17.33
N ARG A 312 3.78 -36.03 -17.16
CA ARG A 312 3.47 -36.96 -18.26
C ARG A 312 2.40 -36.40 -19.18
N THR A 313 1.34 -35.83 -18.62
CA THR A 313 0.27 -35.23 -19.40
C THR A 313 0.79 -34.11 -20.30
N CYS A 314 1.62 -33.21 -19.78
CA CYS A 314 2.26 -32.16 -20.59
C CYS A 314 3.17 -32.72 -21.69
N ALA A 315 3.94 -33.77 -21.41
CA ALA A 315 4.84 -34.40 -22.39
C ALA A 315 4.09 -35.10 -23.54
N ASP A 316 2.89 -35.60 -23.24
CA ASP A 316 2.08 -36.34 -24.20
C ASP A 316 1.22 -35.44 -25.11
N ILE A 317 1.10 -34.15 -24.83
CA ILE A 317 0.39 -33.19 -25.69
C ILE A 317 1.24 -32.90 -26.94
N GLN A 318 0.80 -33.41 -28.11
CA GLN A 318 1.52 -33.27 -29.38
C GLN A 318 1.22 -31.96 -30.10
N GLN A 319 -0.01 -31.48 -29.99
CA GLN A 319 -0.49 -30.21 -30.55
C GLN A 319 -0.77 -29.20 -29.42
N ASP A 320 -0.94 -27.93 -29.74
CA ASP A 320 -1.24 -26.91 -28.71
C ASP A 320 -2.71 -26.96 -28.23
N ASP A 321 -3.31 -28.16 -28.21
CA ASP A 321 -4.66 -28.38 -27.67
C ASP A 321 -4.60 -28.59 -26.17
N PRO A 322 -5.10 -27.65 -25.37
CA PRO A 322 -5.12 -27.76 -23.92
C PRO A 322 -6.09 -28.85 -23.46
N ILE A 323 -5.70 -29.62 -22.45
CA ILE A 323 -6.57 -30.61 -21.81
C ILE A 323 -7.31 -29.94 -20.67
N TYR A 324 -8.65 -29.81 -20.80
CA TYR A 324 -9.51 -29.36 -19.73
C TYR A 324 -10.04 -30.54 -18.91
N PRO A 325 -10.21 -30.39 -17.58
CA PRO A 325 -10.90 -31.37 -16.76
C PRO A 325 -12.35 -31.53 -17.24
N TYR A 326 -12.71 -32.75 -17.69
CA TYR A 326 -14.04 -32.99 -18.22
C TYR A 326 -15.08 -33.16 -17.11
N VAL A 327 -14.68 -33.77 -15.98
CA VAL A 327 -15.54 -34.02 -14.80
C VAL A 327 -14.82 -33.53 -13.55
N PHE A 328 -15.55 -32.80 -12.72
CA PHE A 328 -15.08 -32.28 -11.45
C PHE A 328 -16.22 -32.19 -10.43
N PRO A 329 -15.99 -32.53 -9.14
CA PRO A 329 -14.88 -33.34 -8.60
C PRO A 329 -15.08 -34.84 -8.86
N VAL A 330 -13.99 -35.58 -8.99
CA VAL A 330 -14.02 -37.04 -9.00
C VAL A 330 -14.11 -37.55 -7.56
N ARG A 331 -15.28 -38.01 -7.13
CA ARG A 331 -15.52 -38.40 -5.73
C ARG A 331 -14.84 -39.70 -5.32
N ASN A 332 -14.74 -40.69 -6.23
CA ASN A 332 -14.11 -41.98 -5.92
C ASN A 332 -12.64 -41.97 -6.33
N LYS A 333 -11.77 -41.71 -5.37
CA LYS A 333 -10.30 -41.69 -5.57
C LYS A 333 -9.64 -43.09 -5.55
N ALA A 334 -10.37 -44.15 -5.28
CA ALA A 334 -9.81 -45.50 -5.20
C ALA A 334 -9.44 -46.09 -6.55
N ARG A 335 -10.07 -45.61 -7.63
CA ARG A 335 -9.79 -46.08 -9.00
C ARG A 335 -9.57 -44.88 -9.92
N PRO A 336 -8.32 -44.45 -10.13
CA PRO A 336 -8.01 -43.39 -11.08
C PRO A 336 -8.48 -43.74 -12.49
N PRO A 337 -9.17 -42.79 -13.19
CA PRO A 337 -9.61 -43.00 -14.57
C PRO A 337 -8.41 -43.22 -15.51
N LYS A 338 -8.64 -43.92 -16.63
CA LYS A 338 -7.63 -44.09 -17.66
C LYS A 338 -7.64 -42.95 -18.73
N ASP A 339 -8.83 -42.41 -18.98
CA ASP A 339 -8.98 -41.28 -19.89
C ASP A 339 -8.31 -40.03 -19.31
N ARG A 340 -7.61 -39.26 -20.15
CA ARG A 340 -6.79 -38.14 -19.70
C ARG A 340 -7.59 -36.97 -19.19
N SER A 341 -8.73 -36.65 -19.83
CA SER A 341 -9.57 -35.55 -19.41
C SER A 341 -10.30 -35.88 -18.09
N LEU A 342 -10.71 -37.14 -17.92
CA LEU A 342 -11.25 -37.63 -16.65
C LEU A 342 -10.18 -37.72 -15.56
N LEU A 343 -8.96 -38.12 -15.92
CA LEU A 343 -7.82 -38.13 -15.00
C LEU A 343 -7.40 -36.70 -14.62
N ALA A 344 -7.52 -35.72 -15.52
CA ALA A 344 -7.35 -34.33 -15.18
C ALA A 344 -8.34 -33.88 -14.10
N GLY A 345 -9.60 -34.26 -14.20
CA GLY A 345 -10.61 -33.99 -13.17
C GLY A 345 -10.38 -34.73 -11.84
N TYR A 346 -9.59 -35.81 -11.84
CA TYR A 346 -9.17 -36.50 -10.63
C TYR A 346 -8.14 -35.71 -9.82
N PHE A 347 -7.29 -34.93 -10.50
CA PHE A 347 -6.24 -34.09 -9.91
C PHE A 347 -6.55 -32.58 -9.99
N CYS A 348 -7.79 -32.18 -10.23
CA CYS A 348 -8.17 -30.77 -10.38
C CYS A 348 -9.30 -30.37 -9.41
N ILE A 349 -9.31 -29.10 -9.02
CA ILE A 349 -10.37 -28.51 -8.20
C ILE A 349 -11.40 -27.72 -9.04
N ASP A 350 -11.20 -27.57 -10.35
CA ASP A 350 -12.08 -26.82 -11.25
C ASP A 350 -12.12 -27.43 -12.66
N THR A 351 -12.95 -26.87 -13.55
CA THR A 351 -13.08 -27.30 -14.94
C THR A 351 -12.53 -26.30 -15.94
N PHE A 352 -11.90 -25.22 -15.52
CA PHE A 352 -11.43 -24.14 -16.38
C PHE A 352 -9.90 -23.91 -16.35
N THR A 353 -9.16 -24.64 -15.51
CA THR A 353 -7.70 -24.63 -15.52
C THR A 353 -7.18 -25.69 -16.48
N PRO A 354 -6.69 -25.32 -17.68
CA PRO A 354 -6.26 -26.30 -18.67
C PRO A 354 -4.83 -26.75 -18.45
N ILE A 355 -4.51 -28.00 -18.79
CA ILE A 355 -3.15 -28.47 -18.89
C ILE A 355 -2.68 -28.23 -20.33
N THR A 356 -1.75 -27.29 -20.51
CA THR A 356 -1.07 -27.06 -21.80
C THR A 356 0.22 -27.86 -21.85
N ARG A 357 0.78 -28.03 -23.05
CA ARG A 357 2.08 -28.70 -23.28
C ARG A 357 3.19 -28.16 -22.36
N HIS A 358 3.16 -26.89 -22.02
CA HIS A 358 4.19 -26.21 -21.26
C HIS A 358 3.83 -25.89 -19.80
N ALA A 359 2.64 -26.28 -19.34
CA ALA A 359 2.19 -25.98 -17.97
C ALA A 359 3.15 -26.49 -16.90
N TYR A 360 3.62 -27.73 -17.01
CA TYR A 360 4.60 -28.29 -16.07
C TYR A 360 5.91 -27.50 -16.06
N ALA A 361 6.45 -27.18 -17.25
CA ALA A 361 7.74 -26.47 -17.36
C ALA A 361 7.66 -25.05 -16.79
N ALA A 362 6.56 -24.33 -17.06
CA ALA A 362 6.33 -22.99 -16.52
C ALA A 362 6.14 -23.04 -14.98
N ALA A 363 5.32 -23.96 -14.47
CA ALA A 363 5.09 -24.14 -13.03
C ALA A 363 6.36 -24.53 -12.29
N ARG A 364 7.19 -25.38 -12.88
CA ARG A 364 8.50 -25.72 -12.33
C ARG A 364 9.46 -24.53 -12.29
N GLY A 365 9.42 -23.70 -13.36
CA GLY A 365 10.16 -22.43 -13.39
C GLY A 365 9.72 -21.48 -12.29
N ALA A 366 8.42 -21.36 -12.04
CA ALA A 366 7.86 -20.56 -10.94
C ALA A 366 8.34 -21.08 -9.57
N ALA A 367 8.28 -22.40 -9.34
CA ALA A 367 8.79 -23.03 -8.13
C ALA A 367 10.29 -22.79 -7.92
N ASN A 368 11.10 -22.89 -8.98
CA ASN A 368 12.54 -22.60 -8.93
C ASN A 368 12.82 -21.14 -8.52
N CYS A 369 12.10 -20.17 -9.08
CA CYS A 369 12.22 -18.76 -8.71
C CYS A 369 11.91 -18.54 -7.22
N THR A 370 10.83 -19.15 -6.74
CA THR A 370 10.39 -19.00 -5.35
C THR A 370 11.38 -19.66 -4.38
N LEU A 371 11.89 -20.85 -4.69
CA LEU A 371 12.91 -21.50 -3.89
C LEU A 371 14.25 -20.74 -3.90
N THR A 372 14.60 -20.11 -5.03
CA THR A 372 15.78 -19.22 -5.11
C THR A 372 15.60 -18.01 -4.20
N ALA A 373 14.42 -17.35 -4.24
CA ALA A 373 14.10 -16.25 -3.35
C ALA A 373 14.18 -16.66 -1.86
N ALA A 374 13.67 -17.85 -1.51
CA ALA A 374 13.79 -18.39 -0.16
C ALA A 374 15.26 -18.64 0.23
N GLN A 375 16.11 -19.14 -0.68
CA GLN A 375 17.55 -19.27 -0.42
C GLN A 375 18.24 -17.92 -0.18
N GLU A 376 17.86 -16.86 -0.86
CA GLU A 376 18.41 -15.52 -0.62
C GLU A 376 18.10 -15.03 0.79
N ILE A 377 16.91 -15.33 1.32
CA ILE A 377 16.57 -15.05 2.73
C ILE A 377 17.49 -15.86 3.66
N LEU A 378 17.73 -17.14 3.37
CA LEU A 378 18.64 -17.99 4.18
C LEU A 378 20.11 -17.55 4.11
N LYS A 379 20.52 -16.84 3.05
CA LYS A 379 21.84 -16.20 2.93
C LYS A 379 21.96 -14.90 3.72
N GLY A 380 20.89 -14.46 4.39
CA GLY A 380 20.87 -13.27 5.24
C GLY A 380 20.17 -12.05 4.65
N ARG A 381 19.63 -12.10 3.42
CA ARG A 381 18.82 -10.99 2.90
C ARG A 381 17.53 -10.85 3.69
N ARG A 382 17.13 -9.62 3.95
CA ARG A 382 15.89 -9.32 4.67
C ARG A 382 14.64 -9.50 3.82
N MET A 383 14.75 -9.29 2.50
CA MET A 383 13.63 -9.33 1.57
C MET A 383 14.04 -9.97 0.24
N ALA A 384 13.13 -10.78 -0.28
CA ALA A 384 13.23 -11.34 -1.63
C ALA A 384 11.83 -11.36 -2.27
N TYR A 385 11.77 -11.17 -3.58
CA TYR A 385 10.54 -11.16 -4.35
C TYR A 385 10.64 -12.15 -5.51
N ALA A 386 9.82 -13.20 -5.48
CA ALA A 386 9.66 -14.13 -6.58
C ALA A 386 8.45 -13.67 -7.43
N LEU A 387 8.72 -13.04 -8.58
CA LEU A 387 7.69 -12.67 -9.55
C LEU A 387 7.45 -13.84 -10.49
N VAL A 388 6.40 -14.60 -10.21
CA VAL A 388 6.17 -15.90 -10.84
C VAL A 388 4.84 -15.98 -11.60
N ARG A 389 4.84 -16.84 -12.59
CA ARG A 389 3.69 -17.30 -13.37
C ARG A 389 4.01 -18.74 -13.87
N PRO A 390 3.07 -19.69 -13.71
CA PRO A 390 1.71 -19.62 -13.15
C PRO A 390 1.67 -19.22 -11.67
N PRO A 391 0.49 -18.77 -11.16
CA PRO A 391 0.27 -18.58 -9.72
C PRO A 391 0.30 -19.92 -8.96
N GLY A 392 0.08 -19.91 -7.63
CA GLY A 392 0.31 -21.12 -6.84
C GLY A 392 -0.68 -21.40 -5.72
N HIS A 393 -1.41 -20.41 -5.19
CA HIS A 393 -2.12 -20.49 -3.92
C HIS A 393 -3.33 -21.43 -3.92
N HIS A 394 -3.87 -21.78 -5.08
CA HIS A 394 -4.93 -22.77 -5.21
C HIS A 394 -4.45 -24.21 -5.38
N ALA A 395 -3.14 -24.42 -5.69
CA ALA A 395 -2.60 -25.77 -5.83
C ALA A 395 -2.52 -26.47 -4.47
N GLU A 396 -3.31 -27.52 -4.29
CA GLU A 396 -3.36 -28.37 -3.12
C GLU A 396 -2.23 -29.41 -3.15
N ARG A 397 -2.09 -30.20 -2.10
CA ARG A 397 -1.09 -31.28 -2.05
C ARG A 397 -1.22 -32.22 -3.27
N ARG A 398 -2.44 -32.47 -3.72
CA ARG A 398 -2.74 -33.47 -4.76
C ARG A 398 -3.60 -32.93 -5.90
N ALA A 399 -3.85 -31.64 -5.98
CA ALA A 399 -4.71 -31.10 -7.01
C ALA A 399 -4.22 -29.75 -7.50
N PHE A 400 -4.44 -29.49 -8.79
CA PHE A 400 -4.23 -28.20 -9.45
C PHE A 400 -5.59 -27.51 -9.65
N GLY A 401 -5.58 -26.20 -9.96
CA GLY A 401 -6.78 -25.42 -10.29
C GLY A 401 -6.60 -23.95 -9.96
N GLY A 402 -7.58 -23.11 -10.30
CA GLY A 402 -7.48 -21.66 -10.12
C GLY A 402 -6.25 -21.08 -10.83
N PHE A 403 -5.89 -21.58 -12.00
CA PHE A 403 -4.67 -21.28 -12.77
C PHE A 403 -3.36 -21.72 -12.12
N CYS A 404 -3.41 -22.42 -10.97
CA CYS A 404 -2.26 -22.84 -10.17
C CYS A 404 -1.96 -24.33 -10.37
N TYR A 405 -0.68 -24.67 -10.56
CA TYR A 405 -0.25 -26.07 -10.73
C TYR A 405 0.62 -26.56 -9.58
N PHE A 406 1.56 -25.75 -9.09
CA PHE A 406 2.31 -26.00 -7.88
C PHE A 406 2.19 -24.83 -6.92
N ASN A 407 2.16 -25.10 -5.63
CA ASN A 407 2.00 -24.08 -4.61
C ASN A 407 3.35 -23.41 -4.28
N ASN A 408 3.61 -22.30 -4.92
CA ASN A 408 4.86 -21.56 -4.79
C ASN A 408 5.11 -21.12 -3.33
N CYS A 409 4.11 -20.55 -2.65
CA CYS A 409 4.22 -20.10 -1.25
C CYS A 409 4.49 -21.29 -0.30
N ALA A 410 3.81 -22.41 -0.51
CA ALA A 410 4.01 -23.60 0.32
C ALA A 410 5.41 -24.19 0.13
N LEU A 411 5.98 -24.17 -1.07
CA LEU A 411 7.36 -24.58 -1.34
C LEU A 411 8.37 -23.72 -0.59
N ALA A 412 8.18 -22.39 -0.60
CA ALA A 412 9.03 -21.48 0.17
C ALA A 412 8.90 -21.74 1.67
N ALA A 413 7.67 -21.81 2.19
CA ALA A 413 7.41 -22.08 3.60
C ALA A 413 8.05 -23.40 4.05
N GLN A 414 7.88 -24.46 3.26
CA GLN A 414 8.49 -25.76 3.52
C GLN A 414 10.02 -25.70 3.55
N SER A 415 10.66 -24.89 2.70
CA SER A 415 12.11 -24.74 2.67
C SER A 415 12.64 -23.91 3.85
N LEU A 416 11.87 -22.95 4.35
CA LEU A 416 12.26 -22.05 5.42
C LEU A 416 11.98 -22.59 6.83
N ARG A 417 11.05 -23.53 7.00
CA ARG A 417 10.60 -24.04 8.30
C ARG A 417 11.69 -24.60 9.20
N GLY A 418 12.77 -25.11 8.62
CA GLY A 418 13.91 -25.62 9.38
C GLY A 418 14.68 -24.52 10.14
N HIS A 419 14.42 -23.26 9.84
CA HIS A 419 15.09 -22.09 10.41
C HIS A 419 14.20 -21.28 11.37
N GLY A 420 12.93 -21.63 11.51
CA GLY A 420 11.99 -20.98 12.41
C GLY A 420 10.53 -21.27 12.06
N ARG A 421 9.61 -20.69 12.84
CA ARG A 421 8.18 -20.70 12.50
C ARG A 421 7.94 -19.80 11.30
N VAL A 422 7.09 -20.25 10.37
CA VAL A 422 6.77 -19.55 9.14
C VAL A 422 5.31 -19.12 9.18
N ALA A 423 5.03 -17.91 8.72
CA ALA A 423 3.67 -17.45 8.47
C ALA A 423 3.48 -17.12 6.98
N ILE A 424 2.36 -17.56 6.40
CA ILE A 424 1.94 -17.21 5.05
C ILE A 424 0.79 -16.21 5.16
N LEU A 425 0.99 -14.98 4.65
CA LEU A 425 -0.07 -13.99 4.51
C LEU A 425 -0.50 -13.95 3.04
N ASP A 426 -1.65 -14.53 2.74
CA ASP A 426 -2.27 -14.47 1.41
C ASP A 426 -3.19 -13.24 1.34
N ILE A 427 -2.91 -12.35 0.41
CA ILE A 427 -3.67 -11.12 0.18
C ILE A 427 -4.47 -11.15 -1.13
N ASP A 428 -4.54 -12.30 -1.79
CA ASP A 428 -5.37 -12.47 -2.97
C ASP A 428 -6.86 -12.34 -2.61
N TYR A 429 -7.67 -11.97 -3.59
CA TYR A 429 -9.12 -11.89 -3.43
C TYR A 429 -9.75 -13.26 -3.13
N HIS A 430 -9.21 -14.32 -3.74
CA HIS A 430 -9.67 -15.69 -3.53
C HIS A 430 -8.95 -16.34 -2.35
N HIS A 431 -9.66 -17.18 -1.63
CA HIS A 431 -9.08 -17.94 -0.53
C HIS A 431 -7.97 -18.89 -1.02
N GLY A 432 -6.82 -18.88 -0.34
CA GLY A 432 -5.68 -19.75 -0.62
C GLY A 432 -5.90 -21.17 -0.09
N ASN A 433 -6.85 -21.91 -0.68
CA ASN A 433 -7.18 -23.28 -0.27
C ASN A 433 -5.98 -24.23 -0.36
N GLY A 434 -5.03 -23.97 -1.27
CA GLY A 434 -3.89 -24.85 -1.48
C GLY A 434 -2.94 -24.88 -0.29
N GLN A 435 -2.52 -23.73 0.24
CA GLN A 435 -1.69 -23.71 1.45
C GLN A 435 -2.45 -24.18 2.69
N GLN A 436 -3.74 -23.94 2.77
CA GLN A 436 -4.58 -24.50 3.84
C GLN A 436 -4.58 -26.03 3.79
N ASP A 437 -4.82 -26.66 2.64
CA ASP A 437 -4.76 -28.11 2.48
C ASP A 437 -3.40 -28.70 2.87
N ILE A 438 -2.32 -28.06 2.41
CA ILE A 438 -0.95 -28.55 2.61
C ILE A 438 -0.51 -28.49 4.08
N PHE A 439 -0.92 -27.42 4.81
CA PHE A 439 -0.45 -27.15 6.17
C PHE A 439 -1.52 -27.28 7.25
N TYR A 440 -2.71 -27.81 6.93
CA TYR A 440 -3.85 -27.86 7.84
C TYR A 440 -3.52 -28.48 9.21
N ASP A 441 -2.76 -29.58 9.21
CA ASP A 441 -2.35 -30.30 10.41
C ASP A 441 -0.93 -29.92 10.90
N ARG A 442 -0.43 -28.76 10.50
CA ARG A 442 0.96 -28.35 10.69
C ARG A 442 1.07 -27.10 11.58
N PRO A 443 1.52 -27.22 12.83
CA PRO A 443 1.65 -26.08 13.75
C PRO A 443 2.90 -25.21 13.52
N ASP A 444 3.80 -25.63 12.65
CA ASP A 444 5.04 -24.90 12.30
C ASP A 444 4.85 -23.90 11.14
N VAL A 445 3.70 -23.91 10.48
CA VAL A 445 3.31 -22.95 9.44
C VAL A 445 1.92 -22.40 9.77
N LEU A 446 1.83 -21.07 9.82
CA LEU A 446 0.59 -20.33 10.08
C LEU A 446 0.09 -19.70 8.77
#